data_6baf91af871b8ceee3eeaf6864d7c22d
#
_entry.id   6baf91af871b8ceee3eeaf6864d7c22d
#
_cell.length_a   1.000
_cell.length_b   1.000
_cell.length_c   1.000
_cell.angle_alpha   90.00
_cell.angle_beta   90.00
_cell.angle_gamma   90.00
#
_symmetry.space_group_name_H-M   'P 1'
#
loop_
_entity.id
_entity.type
_entity.pdbx_description
1 polymer ?
#
loop_
_entity_poly.entity_id
_entity_poly.type
_entity_poly.pdbx_seq_one_letter_code
_entity_poly.pdbx_strand_id
1 'polypeptide(L)'
;MSNLPSALAHLPFPAIASPLFIISNPKLVIEQCKAGIVGSMPALNARPAEQLEEWLIEITETLAAYNQAHPDKPAAPFAINQIVHKSNDRLEHDMAMCVKYKVPIIITSLGAREEINEAAHSYGGVVLHDVINNKHAHKAIEKGADGLIAVAAGAGGHAGVKSPFALIQEIRQWFDGPLALSGSIATGDAILAAQAMGADFAYIGSAFIATHEARAADGYKQAIVDSNSDDIVYSNLFTGVHGNYLAPSIRAAGLDPENLPVSDPSKMNFGGDAKKAWKDIWGCGQGIGAVGAVVSTAERVGTMRREYAAARARLAL
;
A
#
# COMPACT_ATOMS: atom_id res chain seq x y z
N MET A 1 -13.29 -10.16 17.88
CA MET A 1 -12.13 -9.27 17.67
C MET A 1 -11.06 -10.12 17.04
N SER A 2 -10.50 -9.69 15.93
CA SER A 2 -9.40 -10.38 15.27
C SER A 2 -8.19 -10.51 16.20
N ASN A 3 -7.52 -11.64 16.13
CA ASN A 3 -6.29 -11.88 16.92
C ASN A 3 -5.13 -11.16 16.22
N LEU A 4 -4.92 -9.90 16.56
CA LEU A 4 -3.92 -9.06 15.92
C LEU A 4 -2.51 -9.30 16.48
N PRO A 5 -1.48 -9.50 15.64
CA PRO A 5 -0.08 -9.50 16.06
C PRO A 5 0.30 -8.20 16.78
N SER A 6 1.26 -8.29 17.69
CA SER A 6 1.67 -7.14 18.53
C SER A 6 2.02 -5.89 17.74
N ALA A 7 2.66 -6.03 16.58
CA ALA A 7 2.99 -4.91 15.69
C ALA A 7 1.77 -4.15 15.14
N LEU A 8 0.57 -4.78 15.14
CA LEU A 8 -0.66 -4.20 14.62
C LEU A 8 -1.71 -3.91 15.70
N ALA A 9 -1.59 -4.56 16.87
CA ALA A 9 -2.62 -4.54 17.92
C ALA A 9 -2.84 -3.15 18.57
N HIS A 10 -1.82 -2.29 18.52
CA HIS A 10 -1.82 -1.01 19.23
C HIS A 10 -1.69 0.20 18.30
N LEU A 11 -2.08 0.06 17.04
CA LEU A 11 -2.06 1.20 16.12
C LEU A 11 -3.02 2.29 16.59
N PRO A 12 -2.54 3.54 16.74
CA PRO A 12 -3.40 4.65 17.22
C PRO A 12 -4.43 5.07 16.18
N PHE A 13 -4.34 4.56 14.95
CA PHE A 13 -5.31 4.78 13.89
C PHE A 13 -5.34 3.57 12.95
N PRO A 14 -6.51 3.04 12.54
CA PRO A 14 -6.62 1.76 11.83
C PRO A 14 -6.32 1.92 10.33
N ALA A 15 -5.13 2.39 10.02
CA ALA A 15 -4.69 2.61 8.64
C ALA A 15 -3.25 2.17 8.41
N ILE A 16 -3.01 1.62 7.23
CA ILE A 16 -1.71 1.24 6.68
C ILE A 16 -1.53 2.01 5.38
N ALA A 17 -0.43 2.74 5.24
CA ALA A 17 -0.07 3.35 3.97
C ALA A 17 0.40 2.28 2.99
N SER A 18 -0.13 2.29 1.76
CA SER A 18 0.29 1.38 0.70
C SER A 18 1.70 1.73 0.20
N PRO A 19 2.55 0.75 -0.10
CA PRO A 19 3.85 0.97 -0.72
C PRO A 19 3.67 1.47 -2.15
N LEU A 20 4.11 2.69 -2.43
CA LEU A 20 3.97 3.34 -3.73
C LEU A 20 5.25 3.18 -4.54
N PHE A 21 5.19 2.44 -5.65
CA PHE A 21 6.34 2.21 -6.52
C PHE A 21 6.91 3.53 -7.05
N ILE A 22 8.23 3.70 -6.99
CA ILE A 22 9.02 4.91 -7.27
C ILE A 22 8.70 6.15 -6.39
N ILE A 23 7.59 6.18 -5.68
CA ILE A 23 7.09 7.34 -4.94
C ILE A 23 7.44 7.25 -3.45
N SER A 24 7.17 6.11 -2.80
CA SER A 24 7.53 5.91 -1.40
C SER A 24 9.05 5.95 -1.22
N ASN A 25 9.48 6.62 -0.16
CA ASN A 25 10.88 6.84 0.22
C ASN A 25 10.95 6.95 1.75
N PRO A 26 12.13 6.95 2.38
CA PRO A 26 12.26 7.03 3.84
C PRO A 26 11.50 8.20 4.47
N LYS A 27 11.57 9.40 3.87
CA LYS A 27 10.90 10.59 4.40
C LYS A 27 9.38 10.38 4.50
N LEU A 28 8.75 9.84 3.44
CA LEU A 28 7.32 9.55 3.44
C LEU A 28 6.97 8.49 4.50
N VAL A 29 7.72 7.40 4.56
CA VAL A 29 7.52 6.31 5.53
C VAL A 29 7.62 6.82 6.96
N ILE A 30 8.67 7.58 7.27
CA ILE A 30 8.90 8.16 8.61
C ILE A 30 7.74 9.06 9.02
N GLU A 31 7.30 9.95 8.14
CA GLU A 31 6.20 10.87 8.48
C GLU A 31 4.84 10.15 8.59
N GLN A 32 4.60 9.06 7.84
CA GLN A 32 3.45 8.19 8.04
C GLN A 32 3.49 7.53 9.42
N CYS A 33 4.63 6.96 9.82
CA CYS A 33 4.81 6.33 11.13
C CYS A 33 4.62 7.33 12.27
N LYS A 34 5.22 8.53 12.20
CA LYS A 34 5.05 9.61 13.19
C LYS A 34 3.60 10.10 13.26
N ALA A 35 2.88 10.09 12.14
CA ALA A 35 1.45 10.41 12.11
C ALA A 35 0.58 9.30 12.73
N GLY A 36 1.15 8.15 13.08
CA GLY A 36 0.49 7.05 13.79
C GLY A 36 -0.26 6.07 12.88
N ILE A 37 0.17 5.89 11.66
CA ILE A 37 -0.24 4.82 10.75
C ILE A 37 0.98 4.00 10.33
N VAL A 38 0.79 2.77 9.90
CA VAL A 38 1.91 2.00 9.33
C VAL A 38 2.39 2.68 8.06
N GLY A 39 3.65 3.12 8.05
CA GLY A 39 4.31 3.65 6.86
C GLY A 39 4.90 2.52 6.02
N SER A 40 4.87 2.62 4.69
CA SER A 40 5.43 1.56 3.87
C SER A 40 6.12 2.01 2.58
N MET A 41 7.05 1.20 2.11
CA MET A 41 7.70 1.37 0.81
C MET A 41 8.06 0.02 0.18
N PRO A 42 8.10 -0.05 -1.18
CA PRO A 42 8.69 -1.21 -1.86
C PRO A 42 10.21 -1.25 -1.66
N ALA A 43 10.77 -2.42 -1.39
CA ALA A 43 12.23 -2.63 -1.38
C ALA A 43 12.85 -2.22 -2.73
N LEU A 44 12.15 -2.48 -3.83
CA LEU A 44 12.58 -2.16 -5.20
C LEU A 44 12.67 -0.65 -5.50
N ASN A 45 12.20 0.24 -4.60
CA ASN A 45 12.39 1.69 -4.74
C ASN A 45 13.82 2.11 -4.43
N ALA A 46 14.53 1.39 -3.57
CA ALA A 46 15.95 1.60 -3.31
C ALA A 46 16.76 1.15 -4.52
N ARG A 47 17.54 2.06 -5.12
CA ARG A 47 18.36 1.82 -6.32
C ARG A 47 19.62 2.66 -6.27
N PRO A 48 20.80 1.99 -6.30
CA PRO A 48 21.01 0.54 -6.44
C PRO A 48 20.53 -0.27 -5.21
N ALA A 49 20.75 -1.60 -5.22
CA ALA A 49 20.22 -2.49 -4.18
C ALA A 49 20.76 -2.14 -2.78
N GLU A 50 22.01 -1.74 -2.70
CA GLU A 50 22.72 -1.34 -1.48
C GLU A 50 22.05 -0.16 -0.76
N GLN A 51 21.35 0.69 -1.51
CA GLN A 51 20.59 1.82 -0.95
C GLN A 51 19.48 1.37 0.00
N LEU A 52 18.98 0.12 -0.12
CA LEU A 52 17.96 -0.39 0.80
C LEU A 52 18.48 -0.42 2.24
N GLU A 53 19.73 -0.80 2.43
CA GLU A 53 20.35 -0.80 3.76
C GLU A 53 20.43 0.60 4.36
N GLU A 54 20.88 1.59 3.58
CA GLU A 54 20.93 2.99 4.01
C GLU A 54 19.54 3.50 4.43
N TRP A 55 18.53 3.18 3.66
CA TRP A 55 17.16 3.58 3.95
C TRP A 55 16.57 2.90 5.20
N LEU A 56 16.91 1.62 5.43
CA LEU A 56 16.49 0.92 6.64
C LEU A 56 17.15 1.49 7.88
N ILE A 57 18.44 1.87 7.81
CA ILE A 57 19.14 2.58 8.88
C ILE A 57 18.45 3.91 9.17
N GLU A 58 18.23 4.76 8.15
CA GLU A 58 17.57 6.06 8.29
C GLU A 58 16.20 5.94 8.97
N ILE A 59 15.35 5.03 8.51
CA ILE A 59 14.02 4.81 9.07
C ILE A 59 14.12 4.35 10.53
N THR A 60 14.93 3.33 10.80
CA THR A 60 15.02 2.72 12.12
C THR A 60 15.55 3.70 13.16
N GLU A 61 16.66 4.38 12.85
CA GLU A 61 17.29 5.35 13.77
C GLU A 61 16.39 6.56 14.01
N THR A 62 15.76 7.09 12.94
CA THR A 62 14.87 8.25 13.07
C THR A 62 13.64 7.92 13.91
N LEU A 63 13.02 6.75 13.69
CA LEU A 63 11.87 6.33 14.49
C LEU A 63 12.24 6.00 15.93
N ALA A 64 13.41 5.41 16.18
CA ALA A 64 13.90 5.17 17.53
C ALA A 64 14.15 6.48 18.30
N ALA A 65 14.80 7.46 17.68
CA ALA A 65 14.99 8.79 18.27
C ALA A 65 13.67 9.51 18.54
N TYR A 66 12.72 9.42 17.59
CA TYR A 66 11.39 9.98 17.78
C TYR A 66 10.67 9.35 18.97
N ASN A 67 10.72 8.04 19.12
CA ASN A 67 10.06 7.31 20.22
C ASN A 67 10.66 7.66 21.58
N GLN A 68 11.98 7.87 21.65
CA GLN A 68 12.63 8.35 22.89
C GLN A 68 12.16 9.75 23.27
N ALA A 69 11.98 10.63 22.30
CA ALA A 69 11.51 11.99 22.52
C ALA A 69 10.00 12.08 22.80
N HIS A 70 9.22 11.08 22.38
CA HIS A 70 7.75 11.07 22.48
C HIS A 70 7.24 9.73 23.07
N PRO A 71 7.57 9.38 24.32
CA PRO A 71 7.22 8.10 24.92
C PRO A 71 5.73 7.88 25.03
N ASP A 72 4.94 8.95 25.20
CA ASP A 72 3.48 8.89 25.30
C ASP A 72 2.76 8.80 23.94
N LYS A 73 3.50 9.04 22.85
CA LYS A 73 2.98 8.99 21.48
C LYS A 73 4.02 8.42 20.53
N PRO A 74 4.39 7.14 20.70
CA PRO A 74 5.38 6.52 19.82
C PRO A 74 4.88 6.45 18.38
N ALA A 75 5.83 6.43 17.44
CA ALA A 75 5.55 6.20 16.04
C ALA A 75 4.95 4.80 15.82
N ALA A 76 4.08 4.67 14.83
CA ALA A 76 3.63 3.35 14.37
C ALA A 76 4.79 2.61 13.69
N PRO A 77 4.72 1.26 13.58
CA PRO A 77 5.73 0.48 12.88
C PRO A 77 5.74 0.79 11.39
N PHE A 78 6.85 0.45 10.72
CA PHE A 78 6.95 0.53 9.26
C PHE A 78 6.88 -0.85 8.62
N ALA A 79 6.60 -0.88 7.32
CA ALA A 79 6.54 -2.07 6.50
C ALA A 79 7.40 -1.95 5.25
N ILE A 80 8.01 -3.07 4.83
CA ILE A 80 8.71 -3.18 3.54
C ILE A 80 7.95 -4.15 2.64
N ASN A 81 7.63 -3.70 1.43
CA ASN A 81 6.99 -4.56 0.44
C ASN A 81 8.03 -5.31 -0.38
N GLN A 82 7.81 -6.61 -0.50
CA GLN A 82 8.60 -7.55 -1.29
C GLN A 82 7.76 -8.10 -2.45
N ILE A 83 8.21 -7.86 -3.66
CA ILE A 83 7.65 -8.54 -4.84
C ILE A 83 8.23 -9.95 -4.90
N VAL A 84 7.40 -10.96 -4.59
CA VAL A 84 7.87 -12.35 -4.51
C VAL A 84 7.77 -13.11 -5.84
N HIS A 85 7.50 -12.41 -6.93
CA HIS A 85 7.50 -12.99 -8.27
C HIS A 85 8.91 -13.41 -8.70
N LYS A 86 9.01 -14.53 -9.44
CA LYS A 86 10.28 -15.12 -9.90
C LYS A 86 11.17 -14.19 -10.76
N SER A 87 10.61 -13.13 -11.33
CA SER A 87 11.38 -12.12 -12.08
C SER A 87 12.07 -11.09 -11.19
N ASN A 88 11.87 -11.12 -9.87
CA ASN A 88 12.59 -10.27 -8.93
C ASN A 88 13.91 -10.97 -8.54
N ASP A 89 14.98 -10.57 -9.17
CA ASP A 89 16.34 -11.06 -8.93
C ASP A 89 16.99 -10.51 -7.64
N ARG A 90 16.35 -9.51 -7.02
CA ARG A 90 16.81 -8.88 -5.77
C ARG A 90 16.18 -9.47 -4.51
N LEU A 91 15.17 -10.34 -4.63
CA LEU A 91 14.33 -10.75 -3.51
C LEU A 91 15.13 -11.31 -2.32
N GLU A 92 16.11 -12.16 -2.58
CA GLU A 92 16.94 -12.76 -1.53
C GLU A 92 17.79 -11.71 -0.80
N HIS A 93 18.43 -10.81 -1.54
CA HIS A 93 19.20 -9.70 -0.98
C HIS A 93 18.30 -8.79 -0.14
N ASP A 94 17.19 -8.35 -0.70
CA ASP A 94 16.30 -7.40 -0.05
C ASP A 94 15.65 -8.01 1.22
N MET A 95 15.33 -9.32 1.17
CA MET A 95 14.82 -10.01 2.35
C MET A 95 15.89 -10.20 3.43
N ALA A 96 17.16 -10.47 3.06
CA ALA A 96 18.27 -10.54 4.00
C ALA A 96 18.46 -9.20 4.75
N MET A 97 18.28 -8.07 4.07
CA MET A 97 18.29 -6.75 4.72
C MET A 97 17.11 -6.57 5.68
N CYS A 98 15.91 -7.01 5.29
CA CYS A 98 14.75 -6.99 6.18
C CYS A 98 14.97 -7.83 7.45
N VAL A 99 15.58 -8.99 7.34
CA VAL A 99 15.95 -9.84 8.49
C VAL A 99 16.99 -9.15 9.37
N LYS A 100 18.06 -8.60 8.76
CA LYS A 100 19.14 -7.90 9.46
C LYS A 100 18.63 -6.75 10.33
N TYR A 101 17.72 -5.95 9.79
CA TYR A 101 17.14 -4.79 10.46
C TYR A 101 15.83 -5.07 11.19
N LYS A 102 15.41 -6.34 11.24
CA LYS A 102 14.18 -6.80 11.92
C LYS A 102 12.97 -5.96 11.55
N VAL A 103 12.73 -5.78 10.25
CA VAL A 103 11.62 -5.00 9.74
C VAL A 103 10.29 -5.50 10.34
N PRO A 104 9.51 -4.66 11.05
CA PRO A 104 8.37 -5.15 11.83
C PRO A 104 7.30 -5.83 11.00
N ILE A 105 7.07 -5.35 9.76
CA ILE A 105 6.01 -5.85 8.88
C ILE A 105 6.58 -6.04 7.47
N ILE A 106 6.40 -7.22 6.91
CA ILE A 106 6.68 -7.51 5.51
C ILE A 106 5.35 -7.58 4.76
N ILE A 107 5.25 -6.85 3.65
CA ILE A 107 4.12 -6.95 2.72
C ILE A 107 4.58 -7.75 1.52
N THR A 108 3.97 -8.90 1.23
CA THR A 108 4.31 -9.72 0.06
C THR A 108 3.30 -9.57 -1.06
N SER A 109 3.79 -9.46 -2.30
CA SER A 109 2.97 -9.19 -3.49
C SER A 109 3.37 -10.09 -4.67
N LEU A 110 2.40 -10.40 -5.54
CA LEU A 110 2.60 -11.11 -6.82
C LEU A 110 3.13 -12.54 -6.66
N GLY A 111 2.54 -13.31 -5.78
CA GLY A 111 2.84 -14.70 -5.49
C GLY A 111 2.98 -14.95 -3.99
N ALA A 112 2.89 -16.19 -3.55
CA ALA A 112 3.08 -16.60 -2.16
C ALA A 112 4.26 -17.56 -2.06
N ARG A 113 5.28 -17.19 -1.26
CA ARG A 113 6.52 -17.95 -1.05
C ARG A 113 6.74 -18.18 0.44
N GLU A 114 6.71 -19.44 0.85
CA GLU A 114 6.81 -19.88 2.24
C GLU A 114 8.13 -19.45 2.88
N GLU A 115 9.24 -19.63 2.17
CA GLU A 115 10.57 -19.28 2.65
C GLU A 115 10.75 -17.77 2.96
N ILE A 116 9.99 -16.91 2.31
CA ILE A 116 9.99 -15.47 2.60
C ILE A 116 9.23 -15.19 3.90
N ASN A 117 8.12 -15.87 4.11
CA ASN A 117 7.32 -15.75 5.33
C ASN A 117 8.11 -16.31 6.53
N GLU A 118 8.74 -17.48 6.40
CA GLU A 118 9.61 -18.07 7.41
C GLU A 118 10.78 -17.14 7.78
N ALA A 119 11.39 -16.51 6.79
CA ALA A 119 12.47 -15.54 7.03
C ALA A 119 11.99 -14.34 7.87
N ALA A 120 10.78 -13.82 7.62
CA ALA A 120 10.19 -12.77 8.44
C ALA A 120 9.88 -13.26 9.86
N HIS A 121 9.30 -14.44 10.00
CA HIS A 121 8.98 -15.05 11.29
C HIS A 121 10.22 -15.36 12.14
N SER A 122 11.38 -15.62 11.52
CA SER A 122 12.62 -15.95 12.23
C SER A 122 13.07 -14.90 13.24
N TYR A 123 12.63 -13.64 13.08
CA TYR A 123 12.94 -12.54 14.00
C TYR A 123 11.67 -11.92 14.64
N GLY A 124 10.49 -12.51 14.44
CA GLY A 124 9.22 -12.05 14.99
C GLY A 124 8.52 -10.99 14.13
N GLY A 125 8.89 -10.84 12.86
CA GLY A 125 8.20 -9.99 11.90
C GLY A 125 6.82 -10.56 11.52
N VAL A 126 5.92 -9.68 11.10
CA VAL A 126 4.55 -10.00 10.66
C VAL A 126 4.49 -9.95 9.14
N VAL A 127 3.83 -10.91 8.50
CA VAL A 127 3.65 -10.94 7.04
C VAL A 127 2.20 -10.67 6.67
N LEU A 128 1.98 -9.61 5.90
CA LEU A 128 0.71 -9.31 5.24
C LEU A 128 0.84 -9.60 3.74
N HIS A 129 -0.13 -10.31 3.17
CA HIS A 129 -0.11 -10.65 1.74
C HIS A 129 -1.24 -9.97 0.97
N ASP A 130 -0.94 -9.33 -0.15
CA ASP A 130 -1.96 -8.72 -0.99
C ASP A 130 -2.66 -9.76 -1.88
N VAL A 131 -4.00 -9.70 -1.90
CA VAL A 131 -4.85 -10.66 -2.59
C VAL A 131 -6.01 -9.96 -3.31
N ILE A 132 -6.40 -10.48 -4.48
CA ILE A 132 -7.50 -9.94 -5.27
C ILE A 132 -8.74 -10.85 -5.29
N ASN A 133 -8.68 -12.01 -4.67
CA ASN A 133 -9.76 -12.99 -4.60
C ASN A 133 -9.49 -14.06 -3.51
N ASN A 134 -10.51 -14.85 -3.18
CA ASN A 134 -10.44 -15.91 -2.18
C ASN A 134 -9.40 -17.00 -2.49
N LYS A 135 -9.24 -17.37 -3.77
CA LYS A 135 -8.23 -18.39 -4.15
C LYS A 135 -6.82 -17.95 -3.77
N HIS A 136 -6.48 -16.68 -4.02
CA HIS A 136 -5.19 -16.13 -3.62
C HIS A 136 -5.10 -15.95 -2.11
N ALA A 137 -6.19 -15.59 -1.44
CA ALA A 137 -6.24 -15.45 0.01
C ALA A 137 -5.96 -16.79 0.71
N HIS A 138 -6.63 -17.86 0.34
CA HIS A 138 -6.35 -19.20 0.87
C HIS A 138 -4.88 -19.60 0.67
N LYS A 139 -4.36 -19.41 -0.56
CA LYS A 139 -2.98 -19.76 -0.86
C LYS A 139 -1.97 -18.95 -0.04
N ALA A 140 -2.25 -17.67 0.24
CA ALA A 140 -1.38 -16.83 1.05
C ALA A 140 -1.29 -17.36 2.50
N ILE A 141 -2.43 -17.70 3.10
CA ILE A 141 -2.49 -18.24 4.46
C ILE A 141 -1.88 -19.65 4.52
N GLU A 142 -2.15 -20.53 3.55
CA GLU A 142 -1.51 -21.85 3.43
C GLU A 142 0.03 -21.75 3.37
N LYS A 143 0.56 -20.65 2.83
CA LYS A 143 2.00 -20.39 2.74
C LYS A 143 2.56 -19.60 3.91
N GLY A 144 1.77 -19.41 4.98
CA GLY A 144 2.21 -18.86 6.25
C GLY A 144 2.13 -17.33 6.37
N ALA A 145 1.34 -16.63 5.53
CA ALA A 145 1.05 -15.23 5.80
C ALA A 145 0.20 -15.08 7.07
N ASP A 146 0.50 -14.09 7.90
CA ASP A 146 -0.23 -13.81 9.15
C ASP A 146 -1.54 -13.07 8.89
N GLY A 147 -1.57 -12.28 7.81
CA GLY A 147 -2.73 -11.46 7.48
C GLY A 147 -2.84 -11.18 5.99
N LEU A 148 -3.96 -10.62 5.60
CA LEU A 148 -4.32 -10.36 4.22
C LEU A 148 -4.56 -8.86 3.96
N ILE A 149 -4.18 -8.43 2.76
CA ILE A 149 -4.56 -7.14 2.20
C ILE A 149 -5.50 -7.42 1.04
N ALA A 150 -6.79 -7.20 1.22
CA ALA A 150 -7.82 -7.38 0.19
C ALA A 150 -7.76 -6.21 -0.79
N VAL A 151 -7.14 -6.42 -1.95
CA VAL A 151 -7.01 -5.41 -3.02
C VAL A 151 -8.24 -5.48 -3.91
N ALA A 152 -9.24 -4.69 -3.57
CA ALA A 152 -10.54 -4.65 -4.22
C ALA A 152 -10.57 -3.72 -5.44
N ALA A 153 -11.71 -3.66 -6.12
CA ALA A 153 -11.95 -2.71 -7.19
C ALA A 153 -11.71 -1.26 -6.71
N GLY A 154 -11.12 -0.46 -7.58
CA GLY A 154 -10.79 0.93 -7.29
C GLY A 154 -9.46 1.16 -6.57
N ALA A 155 -8.69 0.12 -6.24
CA ALA A 155 -7.32 0.29 -5.78
C ALA A 155 -6.41 0.81 -6.90
N GLY A 156 -5.44 1.67 -6.58
CA GLY A 156 -4.48 2.19 -7.54
C GLY A 156 -3.39 1.17 -7.90
N GLY A 157 -2.81 1.29 -9.09
CA GLY A 157 -1.88 0.30 -9.61
C GLY A 157 -2.56 -1.05 -9.85
N HIS A 158 -1.84 -2.16 -9.67
CA HIS A 158 -2.41 -3.49 -9.85
C HIS A 158 -3.59 -3.72 -8.90
N ALA A 159 -4.75 -4.03 -9.44
CA ALA A 159 -5.99 -4.11 -8.67
C ALA A 159 -6.87 -5.27 -9.13
N GLY A 160 -7.68 -5.77 -8.20
CA GLY A 160 -8.77 -6.69 -8.49
C GLY A 160 -10.02 -5.98 -9.02
N VAL A 161 -10.98 -6.76 -9.47
CA VAL A 161 -12.28 -6.29 -9.97
C VAL A 161 -13.42 -6.60 -8.99
N LYS A 162 -13.12 -7.22 -7.87
CA LYS A 162 -14.13 -7.57 -6.88
C LYS A 162 -14.54 -6.35 -6.09
N SER A 163 -15.85 -6.20 -5.88
CA SER A 163 -16.38 -5.20 -4.94
C SER A 163 -15.75 -5.39 -3.55
N PRO A 164 -15.33 -4.32 -2.85
CA PRO A 164 -14.85 -4.42 -1.48
C PRO A 164 -15.88 -5.09 -0.55
N PHE A 165 -17.17 -4.81 -0.73
CA PHE A 165 -18.24 -5.45 0.03
C PHE A 165 -18.26 -6.97 -0.14
N ALA A 166 -18.13 -7.47 -1.37
CA ALA A 166 -18.11 -8.90 -1.63
C ALA A 166 -16.85 -9.56 -1.08
N LEU A 167 -15.67 -8.98 -1.41
CA LEU A 167 -14.38 -9.59 -1.08
C LEU A 167 -14.14 -9.71 0.43
N ILE A 168 -14.46 -8.67 1.20
CA ILE A 168 -14.30 -8.70 2.66
C ILE A 168 -15.25 -9.70 3.31
N GLN A 169 -16.53 -9.70 2.92
CA GLN A 169 -17.50 -10.64 3.47
C GLN A 169 -17.13 -12.10 3.20
N GLU A 170 -16.67 -12.40 1.97
CA GLU A 170 -16.24 -13.74 1.59
C GLU A 170 -15.01 -14.19 2.39
N ILE A 171 -14.00 -13.34 2.56
CA ILE A 171 -12.78 -13.64 3.33
C ILE A 171 -13.15 -13.87 4.81
N ARG A 172 -13.99 -13.04 5.40
CA ARG A 172 -14.39 -13.16 6.82
C ARG A 172 -15.22 -14.40 7.15
N GLN A 173 -15.74 -15.12 6.17
CA GLN A 173 -16.41 -16.40 6.41
C GLN A 173 -15.46 -17.50 6.92
N TRP A 174 -14.16 -17.37 6.65
CA TRP A 174 -13.18 -18.41 6.96
C TRP A 174 -11.87 -17.88 7.58
N PHE A 175 -11.66 -16.57 7.60
CA PHE A 175 -10.41 -15.98 8.09
C PHE A 175 -10.67 -14.91 9.17
N ASP A 176 -10.17 -15.18 10.38
CA ASP A 176 -10.30 -14.31 11.56
C ASP A 176 -9.03 -13.50 11.87
N GLY A 177 -7.96 -13.68 11.10
CA GLY A 177 -6.70 -12.97 11.26
C GLY A 177 -6.74 -11.52 10.74
N PRO A 178 -5.59 -10.82 10.77
CA PRO A 178 -5.49 -9.43 10.32
C PRO A 178 -5.94 -9.25 8.88
N LEU A 179 -6.86 -8.32 8.62
CA LEU A 179 -7.39 -8.04 7.30
C LEU A 179 -7.42 -6.54 7.03
N ALA A 180 -6.69 -6.11 6.01
CA ALA A 180 -6.73 -4.74 5.51
C ALA A 180 -7.54 -4.67 4.20
N LEU A 181 -8.30 -3.59 4.01
CA LEU A 181 -9.00 -3.31 2.76
C LEU A 181 -8.30 -2.22 1.97
N SER A 182 -7.97 -2.51 0.72
CA SER A 182 -7.49 -1.55 -0.29
C SER A 182 -8.54 -1.33 -1.38
N GLY A 183 -8.72 -0.09 -1.77
CA GLY A 183 -9.58 0.33 -2.87
C GLY A 183 -10.49 1.50 -2.50
N SER A 184 -10.36 2.60 -3.23
CA SER A 184 -11.20 3.81 -3.13
C SER A 184 -11.24 4.48 -1.75
N ILE A 185 -10.24 4.28 -0.90
CA ILE A 185 -10.18 4.84 0.46
C ILE A 185 -9.27 6.07 0.47
N ALA A 186 -9.84 7.25 0.84
CA ALA A 186 -9.09 8.50 0.96
C ALA A 186 -9.59 9.39 2.12
N THR A 187 -10.66 9.00 2.81
CA THR A 187 -11.30 9.78 3.90
C THR A 187 -11.45 8.96 5.16
N GLY A 188 -11.67 9.63 6.29
CA GLY A 188 -11.97 8.98 7.56
C GLY A 188 -13.29 8.22 7.55
N ASP A 189 -14.31 8.70 6.82
CA ASP A 189 -15.56 7.97 6.60
C ASP A 189 -15.34 6.63 5.90
N ALA A 190 -14.49 6.60 4.87
CA ALA A 190 -14.17 5.37 4.15
C ALA A 190 -13.36 4.38 5.01
N ILE A 191 -12.50 4.87 5.92
CA ILE A 191 -11.78 4.03 6.89
C ILE A 191 -12.79 3.38 7.84
N LEU A 192 -13.75 4.13 8.38
CA LEU A 192 -14.80 3.58 9.24
C LEU A 192 -15.69 2.57 8.49
N ALA A 193 -16.01 2.85 7.22
CA ALA A 193 -16.77 1.92 6.38
C ALA A 193 -16.02 0.60 6.16
N ALA A 194 -14.70 0.65 5.95
CA ALA A 194 -13.88 -0.56 5.84
C ALA A 194 -13.97 -1.42 7.12
N GLN A 195 -13.90 -0.80 8.30
CA GLN A 195 -14.08 -1.52 9.58
C GLN A 195 -15.50 -2.07 9.74
N ALA A 196 -16.51 -1.31 9.36
CA ALA A 196 -17.90 -1.77 9.43
C ALA A 196 -18.17 -2.98 8.53
N MET A 197 -17.43 -3.12 7.43
CA MET A 197 -17.47 -4.30 6.56
C MET A 197 -16.74 -5.51 7.13
N GLY A 198 -15.89 -5.32 8.15
CA GLY A 198 -15.12 -6.40 8.79
C GLY A 198 -13.59 -6.34 8.55
N ALA A 199 -13.06 -5.35 7.85
CA ALA A 199 -11.61 -5.14 7.81
C ALA A 199 -11.11 -4.57 9.14
N ASP A 200 -9.90 -4.94 9.56
CA ASP A 200 -9.26 -4.32 10.73
C ASP A 200 -8.63 -2.98 10.37
N PHE A 201 -8.13 -2.86 9.15
CA PHE A 201 -7.37 -1.71 8.67
C PHE A 201 -7.83 -1.26 7.29
N ALA A 202 -7.73 0.05 7.05
CA ALA A 202 -7.74 0.61 5.71
C ALA A 202 -6.32 0.63 5.13
N TYR A 203 -6.16 0.24 3.86
CA TYR A 203 -4.88 0.26 3.14
C TYR A 203 -4.93 1.34 2.06
N ILE A 204 -4.17 2.42 2.26
CA ILE A 204 -4.38 3.69 1.57
C ILE A 204 -3.13 4.07 0.76
N GLY A 205 -3.27 4.23 -0.56
CA GLY A 205 -2.17 4.61 -1.45
C GLY A 205 -2.30 6.02 -2.01
N SER A 206 -3.25 6.22 -2.91
CA SER A 206 -3.32 7.41 -3.79
C SER A 206 -3.39 8.74 -3.05
N ALA A 207 -4.02 8.79 -1.87
CA ALA A 207 -4.09 9.99 -1.04
C ALA A 207 -2.71 10.47 -0.57
N PHE A 208 -1.72 9.57 -0.46
CA PHE A 208 -0.35 9.91 -0.08
C PHE A 208 0.54 10.34 -1.25
N ILE A 209 0.12 10.14 -2.51
CA ILE A 209 0.82 10.68 -3.68
C ILE A 209 0.81 12.21 -3.61
N ALA A 210 -0.32 12.81 -3.25
CA ALA A 210 -0.49 14.25 -3.08
C ALA A 210 -0.04 14.73 -1.69
N THR A 211 1.19 14.33 -1.29
CA THR A 211 1.85 14.83 -0.08
C THR A 211 3.23 15.41 -0.39
N HIS A 212 3.70 16.34 0.46
CA HIS A 212 5.00 16.98 0.27
C HIS A 212 6.17 15.99 0.34
N GLU A 213 6.04 14.94 1.14
CA GLU A 213 7.07 13.92 1.37
C GLU A 213 7.14 12.86 0.28
N ALA A 214 6.08 12.68 -0.50
CA ALA A 214 6.05 11.75 -1.63
C ALA A 214 7.01 12.17 -2.74
N ARG A 215 7.80 11.22 -3.25
CA ARG A 215 8.72 11.43 -4.37
C ARG A 215 7.98 11.30 -5.71
N ALA A 216 6.88 11.99 -5.85
CA ALA A 216 6.15 12.14 -7.11
C ALA A 216 6.44 13.49 -7.73
N ALA A 217 6.43 13.56 -9.06
CA ALA A 217 6.55 14.85 -9.78
C ALA A 217 5.37 15.77 -9.40
N ASP A 218 5.62 17.09 -9.37
CA ASP A 218 4.58 18.07 -9.00
C ASP A 218 3.34 17.96 -9.89
N GLY A 219 3.53 17.72 -11.19
CA GLY A 219 2.43 17.47 -12.12
C GLY A 219 1.59 16.24 -11.77
N TYR A 220 2.21 15.19 -11.23
CA TYR A 220 1.48 14.02 -10.77
C TYR A 220 0.67 14.33 -9.51
N LYS A 221 1.27 14.99 -8.52
CA LYS A 221 0.57 15.42 -7.30
C LYS A 221 -0.62 16.32 -7.64
N GLN A 222 -0.43 17.27 -8.55
CA GLN A 222 -1.50 18.17 -8.99
C GLN A 222 -2.59 17.43 -9.76
N ALA A 223 -2.23 16.48 -10.63
CA ALA A 223 -3.20 15.68 -11.37
C ALA A 223 -4.08 14.81 -10.45
N ILE A 224 -3.55 14.33 -9.29
CA ILE A 224 -4.37 13.67 -8.27
C ILE A 224 -5.42 14.62 -7.70
N VAL A 225 -5.06 15.88 -7.47
CA VAL A 225 -5.96 16.91 -6.91
C VAL A 225 -7.02 17.35 -7.91
N ASP A 226 -6.66 17.44 -9.18
CA ASP A 226 -7.52 17.96 -10.26
C ASP A 226 -8.44 16.89 -10.88
N SER A 227 -8.28 15.62 -10.51
CA SER A 227 -9.00 14.48 -11.10
C SER A 227 -9.96 13.81 -10.11
N ASN A 228 -10.84 12.97 -10.64
CA ASN A 228 -11.80 12.20 -9.86
C ASN A 228 -11.88 10.74 -10.36
N SER A 229 -12.89 9.98 -9.91
CA SER A 229 -13.07 8.58 -10.27
C SER A 229 -13.29 8.33 -11.77
N ASP A 230 -13.85 9.30 -12.50
CA ASP A 230 -14.11 9.19 -13.94
C ASP A 230 -12.81 9.26 -14.76
N ASP A 231 -11.73 9.80 -14.17
CA ASP A 231 -10.40 9.87 -14.78
C ASP A 231 -9.58 8.59 -14.55
N ILE A 232 -10.14 7.54 -13.95
CA ILE A 232 -9.43 6.28 -13.68
C ILE A 232 -9.71 5.25 -14.75
N VAL A 233 -8.65 4.79 -15.39
CA VAL A 233 -8.69 3.79 -16.48
C VAL A 233 -8.14 2.47 -15.99
N TYR A 234 -8.94 1.40 -16.12
CA TYR A 234 -8.52 0.04 -15.79
C TYR A 234 -7.99 -0.68 -17.03
N SER A 235 -6.70 -0.96 -17.07
CA SER A 235 -6.03 -1.54 -18.24
C SER A 235 -4.87 -2.45 -17.84
N ASN A 236 -4.56 -3.43 -18.70
CA ASN A 236 -3.35 -4.26 -18.57
C ASN A 236 -2.24 -3.86 -19.56
N LEU A 237 -2.44 -2.79 -20.35
CA LEU A 237 -1.52 -2.39 -21.42
C LEU A 237 -0.09 -2.15 -20.90
N PHE A 238 0.05 -1.51 -19.75
CA PHE A 238 1.33 -0.94 -19.30
C PHE A 238 2.26 -1.95 -18.62
N THR A 239 1.71 -3.00 -18.01
CA THR A 239 2.49 -3.97 -17.24
C THR A 239 2.17 -5.43 -17.56
N GLY A 240 1.18 -5.69 -18.41
CA GLY A 240 0.64 -7.04 -18.65
C GLY A 240 -0.33 -7.51 -17.55
N VAL A 241 -0.40 -6.79 -16.42
CA VAL A 241 -1.36 -7.02 -15.33
C VAL A 241 -2.34 -5.86 -15.26
N HIS A 242 -3.61 -6.17 -15.05
CA HIS A 242 -4.63 -5.13 -14.93
C HIS A 242 -4.38 -4.24 -13.71
N GLY A 243 -4.51 -2.94 -13.93
CA GLY A 243 -4.36 -1.91 -12.91
C GLY A 243 -5.11 -0.64 -13.24
N ASN A 244 -5.23 0.24 -12.25
CA ASN A 244 -5.87 1.54 -12.37
C ASN A 244 -4.84 2.64 -12.62
N TYR A 245 -5.06 3.44 -13.63
CA TYR A 245 -4.16 4.49 -14.11
C TYR A 245 -4.91 5.79 -14.36
N LEU A 246 -4.20 6.92 -14.25
CA LEU A 246 -4.76 8.25 -14.40
C LEU A 246 -4.83 8.67 -15.89
N ALA A 247 -6.03 8.91 -16.40
CA ALA A 247 -6.28 9.26 -17.79
C ALA A 247 -5.48 10.48 -18.31
N PRO A 248 -5.30 11.57 -17.56
CA PRO A 248 -4.43 12.66 -17.96
C PRO A 248 -3.00 12.23 -18.32
N SER A 249 -2.40 11.30 -17.59
CA SER A 249 -1.05 10.81 -17.89
C SER A 249 -1.03 9.95 -19.16
N ILE A 250 -2.09 9.18 -19.40
CA ILE A 250 -2.24 8.37 -20.63
C ILE A 250 -2.36 9.29 -21.85
N ARG A 251 -3.17 10.35 -21.75
CA ARG A 251 -3.30 11.36 -22.82
C ARG A 251 -1.97 12.09 -23.08
N ALA A 252 -1.25 12.46 -22.01
CA ALA A 252 0.05 13.10 -22.11
C ALA A 252 1.11 12.21 -22.80
N ALA A 253 0.97 10.88 -22.68
CA ALA A 253 1.79 9.90 -23.41
C ALA A 253 1.34 9.66 -24.86
N GLY A 254 0.35 10.40 -25.35
CA GLY A 254 -0.16 10.31 -26.74
C GLY A 254 -1.10 9.12 -26.99
N LEU A 255 -1.67 8.53 -25.93
CA LEU A 255 -2.60 7.42 -26.02
C LEU A 255 -4.04 7.89 -25.75
N ASP A 256 -5.02 7.19 -26.33
CA ASP A 256 -6.44 7.42 -26.05
C ASP A 256 -6.88 6.54 -24.88
N PRO A 257 -7.24 7.11 -23.71
CA PRO A 257 -7.68 6.33 -22.56
C PRO A 257 -8.92 5.47 -22.79
N GLU A 258 -9.76 5.84 -23.76
CA GLU A 258 -11.01 5.13 -24.07
C GLU A 258 -10.81 3.96 -25.04
N ASN A 259 -9.68 3.93 -25.76
CA ASN A 259 -9.35 2.95 -26.81
C ASN A 259 -7.97 2.31 -26.61
N LEU A 260 -7.66 1.87 -25.39
CA LEU A 260 -6.37 1.23 -25.11
C LEU A 260 -6.36 -0.22 -25.62
N PRO A 261 -5.30 -0.64 -26.33
CA PRO A 261 -5.14 -2.05 -26.70
C PRO A 261 -4.93 -2.94 -25.48
N VAL A 262 -5.35 -4.20 -25.58
CA VAL A 262 -5.12 -5.22 -24.55
C VAL A 262 -3.72 -5.79 -24.71
N SER A 263 -2.94 -5.85 -23.65
CA SER A 263 -1.61 -6.47 -23.64
C SER A 263 -1.70 -7.99 -23.51
N ASP A 264 -0.72 -8.68 -24.09
CA ASP A 264 -0.55 -10.13 -23.91
C ASP A 264 -0.01 -10.41 -22.49
N PRO A 265 -0.74 -11.15 -21.64
CA PRO A 265 -0.29 -11.48 -20.28
C PRO A 265 1.03 -12.25 -20.21
N SER A 266 1.42 -12.95 -21.29
CA SER A 266 2.70 -13.67 -21.35
C SER A 266 3.92 -12.73 -21.41
N LYS A 267 3.71 -11.45 -21.74
CA LYS A 267 4.74 -10.40 -21.80
C LYS A 267 4.92 -9.65 -20.49
N MET A 268 4.31 -10.14 -19.40
CA MET A 268 4.47 -9.56 -18.07
C MET A 268 5.95 -9.47 -17.69
N ASN A 269 6.44 -8.26 -17.46
CA ASN A 269 7.82 -7.99 -17.08
C ASN A 269 7.88 -6.88 -16.04
N PHE A 270 8.41 -7.21 -14.85
CA PHE A 270 8.68 -6.26 -13.76
C PHE A 270 10.15 -5.78 -13.78
N GLY A 271 10.94 -6.18 -14.79
CA GLY A 271 12.34 -5.81 -15.00
C GLY A 271 12.53 -4.48 -15.76
N GLY A 272 13.73 -4.28 -16.30
CA GLY A 272 14.26 -3.02 -16.86
C GLY A 272 13.36 -2.16 -17.73
N ASP A 273 12.59 -2.72 -18.68
CA ASP A 273 11.77 -1.95 -19.63
C ASP A 273 10.42 -1.48 -19.07
N ALA A 274 9.88 -2.19 -18.07
CA ALA A 274 8.68 -1.76 -17.35
C ALA A 274 8.87 -0.40 -16.64
N LYS A 275 10.13 0.00 -16.35
CA LYS A 275 10.47 1.27 -15.68
C LYS A 275 10.03 2.50 -16.45
N LYS A 276 9.99 2.44 -17.80
CA LYS A 276 9.67 3.59 -18.64
C LYS A 276 8.17 3.91 -18.59
N ALA A 277 7.34 2.86 -18.60
CA ALA A 277 5.89 3.02 -18.50
C ALA A 277 5.44 3.64 -17.16
N TRP A 278 6.01 3.18 -16.04
CA TRP A 278 5.65 3.70 -14.70
C TRP A 278 6.14 5.13 -14.42
N LYS A 279 7.08 5.64 -15.20
CA LYS A 279 7.56 7.02 -15.04
C LYS A 279 6.56 8.03 -15.60
N ASP A 280 5.93 7.70 -16.72
CA ASP A 280 5.12 8.60 -17.50
C ASP A 280 3.61 8.27 -17.40
N ILE A 281 3.24 7.03 -17.06
CA ILE A 281 1.86 6.59 -16.84
C ILE A 281 1.63 6.42 -15.34
N TRP A 282 0.74 7.20 -14.78
CA TRP A 282 0.55 7.35 -13.33
C TRP A 282 -0.54 6.44 -12.79
N GLY A 283 -0.16 5.56 -11.86
CA GLY A 283 -1.10 4.65 -11.21
C GLY A 283 -1.80 5.30 -10.01
N CYS A 284 -3.14 5.34 -10.01
CA CYS A 284 -3.90 5.78 -8.84
C CYS A 284 -5.28 5.12 -8.80
N GLY A 285 -5.90 5.11 -7.61
CA GLY A 285 -7.20 4.51 -7.38
C GLY A 285 -8.36 5.50 -7.44
N GLN A 286 -9.58 4.96 -7.44
CA GLN A 286 -10.81 5.73 -7.62
C GLN A 286 -11.14 6.67 -6.45
N GLY A 287 -10.45 6.58 -5.31
CA GLY A 287 -10.68 7.46 -4.16
C GLY A 287 -10.10 8.87 -4.29
N ILE A 288 -9.42 9.21 -5.40
CA ILE A 288 -8.71 10.49 -5.55
C ILE A 288 -9.64 11.70 -5.54
N GLY A 289 -10.89 11.60 -5.96
CA GLY A 289 -11.85 12.71 -5.93
C GLY A 289 -12.08 13.34 -4.55
N ALA A 290 -11.64 12.67 -3.47
CA ALA A 290 -11.65 13.21 -2.11
C ALA A 290 -10.31 13.85 -1.71
N VAL A 291 -9.33 13.97 -2.62
CA VAL A 291 -8.00 14.52 -2.35
C VAL A 291 -7.91 15.94 -2.89
N GLY A 292 -8.35 16.92 -2.12
CA GLY A 292 -8.54 18.31 -2.58
C GLY A 292 -7.29 19.20 -2.54
N ALA A 293 -6.13 18.74 -2.05
CA ALA A 293 -4.91 19.56 -1.98
C ALA A 293 -3.64 18.70 -1.82
N VAL A 294 -2.49 19.27 -2.20
CA VAL A 294 -1.17 18.74 -1.83
C VAL A 294 -0.82 19.30 -0.45
N VAL A 295 -0.67 18.41 0.54
CA VAL A 295 -0.45 18.76 1.94
C VAL A 295 0.67 17.92 2.55
N SER A 296 1.07 18.17 3.80
CA SER A 296 1.97 17.26 4.51
C SER A 296 1.29 15.93 4.83
N THR A 297 2.07 14.87 5.00
CA THR A 297 1.58 13.56 5.46
C THR A 297 0.87 13.68 6.82
N ALA A 298 1.42 14.49 7.73
CA ALA A 298 0.82 14.72 9.04
C ALA A 298 -0.58 15.37 8.92
N GLU A 299 -0.73 16.36 8.04
CA GLU A 299 -2.02 17.01 7.79
C GLU A 299 -3.02 16.07 7.12
N ARG A 300 -2.57 15.27 6.13
CA ARG A 300 -3.40 14.25 5.48
C ARG A 300 -3.99 13.26 6.51
N VAL A 301 -3.14 12.67 7.34
CA VAL A 301 -3.59 11.74 8.39
C VAL A 301 -4.43 12.45 9.45
N GLY A 302 -4.07 13.68 9.82
CA GLY A 302 -4.85 14.50 10.76
C GLY A 302 -6.27 14.77 10.27
N THR A 303 -6.44 15.05 8.97
CA THR A 303 -7.76 15.22 8.33
C THR A 303 -8.56 13.92 8.39
N MET A 304 -7.97 12.79 7.97
CA MET A 304 -8.64 11.48 8.05
C MET A 304 -9.07 11.12 9.47
N ARG A 305 -8.27 11.47 10.49
CA ARG A 305 -8.66 11.25 11.91
C ARG A 305 -9.87 12.07 12.32
N ARG A 306 -9.92 13.35 11.93
CA ARG A 306 -11.08 14.22 12.22
C ARG A 306 -12.35 13.71 11.53
N GLU A 307 -12.25 13.34 10.27
CA GLU A 307 -13.36 12.77 9.50
C GLU A 307 -13.85 11.45 10.12
N TYR A 308 -12.92 10.57 10.49
CA TYR A 308 -13.23 9.30 11.15
C TYR A 308 -13.97 9.50 12.46
N ALA A 309 -13.49 10.44 13.30
CA ALA A 309 -14.16 10.76 14.56
C ALA A 309 -15.56 11.37 14.33
N ALA A 310 -15.71 12.25 13.34
CA ALA A 310 -16.98 12.82 12.96
C ALA A 310 -17.97 11.76 12.41
N ALA A 311 -17.48 10.83 11.59
CA ALA A 311 -18.28 9.73 11.07
C ALA A 311 -18.77 8.79 12.19
N ARG A 312 -17.90 8.46 13.15
CA ARG A 312 -18.29 7.70 14.35
C ARG A 312 -19.36 8.41 15.16
N ALA A 313 -19.18 9.69 15.41
CA ALA A 313 -20.16 10.49 16.15
C ALA A 313 -21.52 10.54 15.43
N ARG A 314 -21.53 10.69 14.09
CA ARG A 314 -22.73 10.71 13.25
C ARG A 314 -23.52 9.39 13.32
N LEU A 315 -22.82 8.27 13.45
CA LEU A 315 -23.42 6.94 13.55
C LEU A 315 -23.67 6.49 15.02
N ALA A 316 -23.32 7.34 15.99
CA ALA A 316 -23.41 7.03 17.43
C ALA A 316 -22.63 5.75 17.84
N LEU A 317 -21.42 5.54 17.25
CA LEU A 317 -20.55 4.39 17.47
C LEU A 317 -19.40 4.69 18.45
#